data_0a8a7e548a1e0df83fd0bec3c498ab08
#
_entry.id   0a8a7e548a1e0df83fd0bec3c498ab08
#
_cell.length_a   1.000
_cell.length_b   1.000
_cell.length_c   1.000
_cell.angle_alpha   90.00
_cell.angle_beta   90.00
_cell.angle_gamma   90.00
#
_symmetry.space_group_name_H-M   'P 1'
#
loop_
_entity.id
_entity.type
_entity.pdbx_description
1 polymer ?
#
loop_
_entity_poly.entity_id
_entity_poly.type
_entity_poly.pdbx_seq_one_letter_code
_entity_poly.pdbx_strand_id
1 'polypeptide(L)'
;QLSKTGVDVVQIDEPHLCVLVDPDVRSTFDDPQYEMSLAATKINEVIHGIEGVQVALHVCRRNWGRKGWGAKGGYEPILDTMKRISVDQYVIEFAIPDAGDIAVLKELPEDALIGLGSVECRLEHIDTPEEIVGRVDEAIKYVDPARLSLNPDCGFAPGKASDIPLDEAYLKLRNEAEASRVLRDKYA
;
A
#
# COMPACT_ATOMS: atom_id res chain seq x y z
N GLN A 1 7.93 3.57 -21.83
CA GLN A 1 9.09 4.49 -21.93
C GLN A 1 9.92 4.48 -20.66
N LEU A 2 9.30 4.55 -19.45
CA LEU A 2 10.01 4.53 -18.15
C LEU A 2 10.89 3.28 -17.98
N SER A 3 10.42 2.10 -18.34
CA SER A 3 11.20 0.85 -18.28
C SER A 3 12.51 0.88 -19.05
N LYS A 4 12.67 1.84 -19.99
CA LYS A 4 13.89 2.01 -20.80
C LYS A 4 14.87 3.04 -20.22
N THR A 5 14.56 3.65 -19.09
CA THR A 5 15.38 4.72 -18.47
C THR A 5 16.28 4.21 -17.34
N GLY A 6 16.30 2.90 -17.08
CA GLY A 6 17.13 2.28 -16.04
C GLY A 6 16.49 2.34 -14.64
N VAL A 7 15.17 2.46 -14.55
CA VAL A 7 14.44 2.30 -13.29
C VAL A 7 14.27 0.82 -12.97
N ASP A 8 14.31 0.48 -11.69
CA ASP A 8 14.11 -0.89 -11.21
C ASP A 8 12.63 -1.21 -11.01
N VAL A 9 11.84 -0.22 -10.58
CA VAL A 9 10.42 -0.37 -10.26
C VAL A 9 9.60 0.72 -10.94
N VAL A 10 8.46 0.33 -11.50
CA VAL A 10 7.40 1.25 -11.96
C VAL A 10 6.17 1.00 -11.10
N GLN A 11 5.75 2.02 -10.35
CA GLN A 11 4.56 1.95 -9.50
C GLN A 11 3.39 2.69 -10.17
N ILE A 12 2.20 2.08 -10.07
CA ILE A 12 0.92 2.70 -10.40
C ILE A 12 0.20 2.97 -9.09
N ASP A 13 -0.26 4.20 -8.91
CA ASP A 13 -1.11 4.57 -7.78
C ASP A 13 -2.58 4.45 -8.19
N GLU A 14 -3.33 3.62 -7.45
CA GLU A 14 -4.73 3.31 -7.74
C GLU A 14 -5.64 3.70 -6.56
N PRO A 15 -6.02 4.97 -6.46
CA PRO A 15 -6.89 5.45 -5.39
C PRO A 15 -8.39 5.18 -5.67
N HIS A 16 -8.78 4.88 -6.90
CA HIS A 16 -10.20 4.69 -7.25
C HIS A 16 -10.69 3.32 -6.82
N LEU A 17 -9.94 2.27 -7.08
CA LEU A 17 -10.27 0.93 -6.62
C LEU A 17 -10.31 0.86 -5.08
N CYS A 18 -9.32 1.46 -4.43
CA CYS A 18 -9.21 1.37 -2.98
C CYS A 18 -10.37 2.03 -2.23
N VAL A 19 -10.96 3.12 -2.74
CA VAL A 19 -12.09 3.74 -2.03
C VAL A 19 -13.34 2.86 -2.01
N LEU A 20 -13.41 1.84 -2.87
CA LEU A 20 -14.50 0.87 -2.88
C LEU A 20 -14.43 -0.16 -1.72
N VAL A 21 -13.39 -0.13 -0.88
CA VAL A 21 -13.38 -0.88 0.39
C VAL A 21 -14.42 -0.34 1.37
N ASP A 22 -14.67 0.98 1.31
CA ASP A 22 -15.63 1.67 2.19
C ASP A 22 -17.06 1.41 1.73
N PRO A 23 -17.92 0.82 2.58
CA PRO A 23 -19.31 0.54 2.21
C PRO A 23 -20.11 1.80 1.90
N ASP A 24 -19.85 2.91 2.59
CA ASP A 24 -20.58 4.17 2.37
C ASP A 24 -20.19 4.76 1.01
N VAL A 25 -18.90 4.77 0.67
CA VAL A 25 -18.40 5.19 -0.65
C VAL A 25 -18.92 4.26 -1.73
N ARG A 26 -18.83 2.95 -1.52
CA ARG A 26 -19.29 1.93 -2.48
C ARG A 26 -20.77 2.06 -2.81
N SER A 27 -21.60 2.43 -1.83
CA SER A 27 -23.05 2.62 -2.02
C SER A 27 -23.41 3.81 -2.93
N THR A 28 -22.46 4.71 -3.22
CA THR A 28 -22.67 5.86 -4.11
C THR A 28 -22.53 5.53 -5.59
N PHE A 29 -22.03 4.34 -5.91
CA PHE A 29 -21.88 3.87 -7.30
C PHE A 29 -23.12 3.07 -7.74
N ASP A 30 -23.57 3.27 -8.97
CA ASP A 30 -24.69 2.52 -9.55
C ASP A 30 -24.34 1.04 -9.69
N ASP A 31 -23.10 0.72 -10.10
CA ASP A 31 -22.58 -0.64 -10.23
C ASP A 31 -21.13 -0.72 -9.74
N PRO A 32 -20.89 -0.93 -8.44
CA PRO A 32 -19.55 -1.06 -7.89
C PRO A 32 -18.74 -2.22 -8.48
N GLN A 33 -19.40 -3.31 -8.91
CA GLN A 33 -18.72 -4.45 -9.50
C GLN A 33 -18.20 -4.13 -10.90
N TYR A 34 -18.93 -3.36 -11.67
CA TYR A 34 -18.47 -2.84 -12.94
C TYR A 34 -17.27 -1.95 -12.76
N GLU A 35 -17.27 -1.01 -11.80
CA GLU A 35 -16.14 -0.11 -11.48
C GLU A 35 -14.89 -0.90 -11.12
N MET A 36 -15.02 -1.90 -10.24
CA MET A 36 -13.92 -2.80 -9.87
C MET A 36 -13.35 -3.55 -11.08
N SER A 37 -14.23 -4.09 -11.93
CA SER A 37 -13.82 -4.81 -13.14
C SER A 37 -13.14 -3.89 -14.14
N LEU A 38 -13.64 -2.68 -14.29
CA LEU A 38 -13.06 -1.66 -15.16
C LEU A 38 -11.66 -1.26 -14.69
N ALA A 39 -11.48 -1.03 -13.37
CA ALA A 39 -10.19 -0.71 -12.78
C ALA A 39 -9.14 -1.80 -13.10
N ALA A 40 -9.46 -3.07 -12.83
CA ALA A 40 -8.54 -4.18 -13.12
C ALA A 40 -8.20 -4.27 -14.61
N THR A 41 -9.21 -4.12 -15.49
CA THR A 41 -8.99 -4.16 -16.94
C THR A 41 -8.06 -3.03 -17.40
N LYS A 42 -8.32 -1.80 -16.93
CA LYS A 42 -7.54 -0.63 -17.36
C LYS A 42 -6.11 -0.64 -16.82
N ILE A 43 -5.91 -1.09 -15.59
CA ILE A 43 -4.56 -1.26 -15.04
C ILE A 43 -3.79 -2.29 -15.86
N ASN A 44 -4.39 -3.45 -16.16
CA ASN A 44 -3.76 -4.47 -16.98
C ASN A 44 -3.44 -3.97 -18.41
N GLU A 45 -4.31 -3.15 -19.01
CA GLU A 45 -4.02 -2.50 -20.31
C GLU A 45 -2.81 -1.56 -20.21
N VAL A 46 -2.69 -0.78 -19.12
CA VAL A 46 -1.58 0.17 -18.91
C VAL A 46 -0.25 -0.54 -18.72
N ILE A 47 -0.24 -1.65 -17.97
CA ILE A 47 1.00 -2.39 -17.70
C ILE A 47 1.37 -3.38 -18.79
N HIS A 48 0.47 -3.65 -19.74
CA HIS A 48 0.72 -4.59 -20.82
C HIS A 48 2.00 -4.26 -21.59
N GLY A 49 2.88 -5.25 -21.73
CA GLY A 49 4.15 -5.10 -22.46
C GLY A 49 5.24 -4.29 -21.71
N ILE A 50 5.06 -4.03 -20.41
CA ILE A 50 6.15 -3.57 -19.56
C ILE A 50 7.01 -4.78 -19.21
N GLU A 51 8.30 -4.72 -19.55
CA GLU A 51 9.26 -5.80 -19.34
C GLU A 51 10.55 -5.26 -18.73
N GLY A 52 11.28 -6.13 -18.00
CA GLY A 52 12.60 -5.83 -17.45
C GLY A 52 12.62 -4.90 -16.24
N VAL A 53 11.45 -4.62 -15.66
CA VAL A 53 11.29 -3.83 -14.42
C VAL A 53 10.19 -4.46 -13.58
N GLN A 54 10.28 -4.30 -12.27
CA GLN A 54 9.20 -4.68 -11.35
C GLN A 54 8.02 -3.72 -11.50
N VAL A 55 6.80 -4.24 -11.60
CA VAL A 55 5.56 -3.45 -11.64
C VAL A 55 4.88 -3.53 -10.28
N ALA A 56 4.69 -2.39 -9.63
CA ALA A 56 4.01 -2.27 -8.36
C ALA A 56 2.67 -1.55 -8.48
N LEU A 57 1.69 -1.97 -7.69
CA LEU A 57 0.39 -1.33 -7.55
C LEU A 57 0.22 -0.80 -6.13
N HIS A 58 0.18 0.52 -5.99
CA HIS A 58 -0.19 1.14 -4.72
C HIS A 58 -1.71 1.31 -4.64
N VAL A 59 -2.32 0.55 -3.72
CA VAL A 59 -3.77 0.58 -3.46
C VAL A 59 -4.04 1.66 -2.42
N CYS A 60 -4.18 2.89 -2.87
CA CYS A 60 -4.16 4.12 -2.07
C CYS A 60 -5.55 4.50 -1.55
N ARG A 61 -5.68 4.64 -0.22
CA ARG A 61 -6.92 5.15 0.43
C ARG A 61 -7.11 6.65 0.30
N ARG A 62 -6.34 7.29 -0.57
CA ARG A 62 -6.16 8.75 -0.66
C ARG A 62 -5.44 9.34 0.55
N ASN A 63 -4.82 10.48 0.33
CA ASN A 63 -4.08 11.17 1.38
C ASN A 63 -4.49 12.65 1.39
N TRP A 64 -5.13 13.06 2.46
CA TRP A 64 -5.57 14.44 2.68
C TRP A 64 -4.73 15.18 3.74
N GLY A 65 -3.48 14.72 3.94
CA GLY A 65 -2.59 15.26 4.97
C GLY A 65 -3.20 15.05 6.36
N ARG A 66 -3.13 16.06 7.21
CA ARG A 66 -3.68 16.01 8.58
C ARG A 66 -5.20 15.73 8.66
N LYS A 67 -5.90 15.76 7.55
CA LYS A 67 -7.33 15.39 7.49
C LYS A 67 -7.54 13.89 7.36
N GLY A 68 -6.46 13.11 7.25
CA GLY A 68 -6.50 11.66 7.21
C GLY A 68 -6.64 11.09 5.80
N TRP A 69 -7.46 10.07 5.67
CA TRP A 69 -7.67 9.26 4.46
C TRP A 69 -9.13 9.30 3.98
N GLY A 70 -9.37 8.88 2.75
CA GLY A 70 -10.64 9.02 2.07
C GLY A 70 -11.57 7.80 2.14
N ALA A 71 -11.10 6.66 2.64
CA ALA A 71 -11.90 5.44 2.71
C ALA A 71 -11.53 4.57 3.91
N LYS A 72 -12.53 3.93 4.52
CA LYS A 72 -12.40 3.06 5.70
C LYS A 72 -12.81 1.64 5.36
N GLY A 73 -12.19 0.67 6.00
CA GLY A 73 -12.52 -0.75 5.85
C GLY A 73 -11.38 -1.60 5.32
N GLY A 74 -11.47 -2.92 5.51
CA GLY A 74 -10.49 -3.90 5.03
C GLY A 74 -10.52 -4.07 3.52
N TYR A 75 -9.54 -4.82 3.00
CA TYR A 75 -9.36 -5.04 1.57
C TYR A 75 -10.29 -6.12 0.99
N GLU A 76 -11.03 -6.85 1.82
CA GLU A 76 -11.86 -7.99 1.41
C GLU A 76 -12.80 -7.67 0.24
N PRO A 77 -13.50 -6.49 0.18
CA PRO A 77 -14.43 -6.20 -0.90
C PRO A 77 -13.77 -6.07 -2.28
N ILE A 78 -12.48 -5.74 -2.34
CA ILE A 78 -11.76 -5.52 -3.59
C ILE A 78 -10.71 -6.61 -3.87
N LEU A 79 -10.56 -7.58 -2.98
CA LEU A 79 -9.51 -8.59 -3.02
C LEU A 79 -9.52 -9.41 -4.33
N ASP A 80 -10.68 -9.88 -4.76
CA ASP A 80 -10.82 -10.62 -6.01
C ASP A 80 -10.47 -9.77 -7.24
N THR A 81 -10.68 -8.47 -7.15
CA THR A 81 -10.26 -7.53 -8.19
C THR A 81 -8.76 -7.35 -8.19
N MET A 82 -8.15 -7.18 -7.01
CA MET A 82 -6.69 -7.11 -6.90
C MET A 82 -6.02 -8.35 -7.50
N LYS A 83 -6.49 -9.56 -7.18
CA LYS A 83 -5.96 -10.81 -7.73
C LYS A 83 -6.00 -10.90 -9.26
N ARG A 84 -6.84 -10.13 -9.94
CA ARG A 84 -6.94 -10.08 -11.41
C ARG A 84 -5.97 -9.08 -12.05
N ILE A 85 -5.27 -8.27 -11.25
CA ILE A 85 -4.30 -7.29 -11.73
C ILE A 85 -2.93 -7.97 -11.76
N SER A 86 -2.29 -7.99 -12.95
CA SER A 86 -1.04 -8.71 -13.20
C SER A 86 0.18 -7.86 -12.80
N VAL A 87 0.39 -7.66 -11.51
CA VAL A 87 1.53 -6.91 -10.94
C VAL A 87 2.46 -7.81 -10.15
N ASP A 88 3.72 -7.40 -10.04
CA ASP A 88 4.73 -8.13 -9.26
C ASP A 88 4.65 -7.80 -7.76
N GLN A 89 4.11 -6.63 -7.40
CA GLN A 89 4.04 -6.17 -6.03
C GLN A 89 2.74 -5.41 -5.74
N TYR A 90 2.12 -5.68 -4.59
CA TYR A 90 1.06 -4.85 -4.01
C TYR A 90 1.65 -3.98 -2.90
N VAL A 91 1.46 -2.66 -3.02
CA VAL A 91 1.86 -1.68 -2.00
C VAL A 91 0.60 -1.21 -1.29
N ILE A 92 0.40 -1.65 -0.05
CA ILE A 92 -0.88 -1.55 0.67
C ILE A 92 -0.72 -0.97 2.06
N GLU A 93 -1.73 -0.23 2.52
CA GLU A 93 -1.72 0.55 3.76
C GLU A 93 -2.20 -0.30 4.93
N PHE A 94 -1.40 -0.41 6.01
CA PHE A 94 -1.74 -1.11 7.25
C PHE A 94 -1.36 -0.37 8.54
N ALA A 95 -0.80 0.84 8.44
CA ALA A 95 -0.46 1.61 9.63
C ALA A 95 -1.65 2.41 10.19
N ILE A 96 -2.76 2.51 9.47
CA ILE A 96 -3.99 3.17 9.93
C ILE A 96 -4.93 2.19 10.65
N PRO A 97 -5.71 2.66 11.65
CA PRO A 97 -6.66 1.81 12.38
C PRO A 97 -7.75 1.19 11.50
N ASP A 98 -8.14 1.90 10.43
CA ASP A 98 -9.21 1.51 9.53
C ASP A 98 -8.76 0.58 8.38
N ALA A 99 -7.53 0.06 8.42
CA ALA A 99 -6.97 -0.78 7.35
C ALA A 99 -7.60 -2.18 7.23
N GLY A 100 -8.33 -2.61 8.27
CA GLY A 100 -8.92 -3.95 8.35
C GLY A 100 -7.95 -5.00 8.92
N ASP A 101 -8.26 -6.27 8.69
CA ASP A 101 -7.47 -7.38 9.23
C ASP A 101 -6.26 -7.66 8.33
N ILE A 102 -5.07 -7.66 8.93
CA ILE A 102 -3.82 -7.97 8.25
C ILE A 102 -3.78 -9.42 7.71
N ALA A 103 -4.61 -10.29 8.26
CA ALA A 103 -4.73 -11.68 7.78
C ALA A 103 -5.15 -11.78 6.31
N VAL A 104 -5.69 -10.71 5.70
CA VAL A 104 -6.01 -10.65 4.27
C VAL A 104 -4.77 -10.86 3.39
N LEU A 105 -3.56 -10.61 3.90
CA LEU A 105 -2.30 -10.81 3.17
C LEU A 105 -2.11 -12.23 2.66
N LYS A 106 -2.60 -13.24 3.38
CA LYS A 106 -2.54 -14.66 2.96
C LYS A 106 -3.34 -14.96 1.70
N GLU A 107 -4.27 -14.09 1.35
CA GLU A 107 -5.14 -14.25 0.19
C GLU A 107 -4.56 -13.64 -1.09
N LEU A 108 -3.48 -12.83 -0.98
CA LEU A 108 -2.77 -12.31 -2.14
C LEU A 108 -1.99 -13.41 -2.87
N PRO A 109 -1.74 -13.28 -4.19
CA PRO A 109 -0.98 -14.28 -4.94
C PRO A 109 0.34 -14.64 -4.26
N GLU A 110 0.68 -15.94 -4.21
CA GLU A 110 1.86 -16.44 -3.49
C GLU A 110 3.19 -15.93 -4.07
N ASP A 111 3.21 -15.62 -5.34
CA ASP A 111 4.36 -15.09 -6.09
C ASP A 111 4.49 -13.56 -6.02
N ALA A 112 3.46 -12.86 -5.55
CA ALA A 112 3.50 -11.42 -5.45
C ALA A 112 4.31 -10.95 -4.23
N LEU A 113 5.11 -9.91 -4.42
CA LEU A 113 5.73 -9.15 -3.34
C LEU A 113 4.70 -8.23 -2.66
N ILE A 114 4.97 -7.86 -1.42
CA ILE A 114 4.10 -7.01 -0.63
C ILE A 114 4.90 -5.86 -0.06
N GLY A 115 4.58 -4.63 -0.47
CA GLY A 115 4.98 -3.42 0.20
C GLY A 115 4.00 -3.16 1.34
N LEU A 116 4.42 -3.47 2.56
CA LEU A 116 3.59 -3.29 3.74
C LEU A 116 3.67 -1.85 4.23
N GLY A 117 2.55 -1.13 4.16
CA GLY A 117 2.38 0.15 4.81
C GLY A 117 2.52 -0.01 6.32
N SER A 118 3.69 0.33 6.82
CA SER A 118 4.09 0.10 8.21
C SER A 118 4.28 1.39 9.01
N VAL A 119 4.23 2.54 8.34
CA VAL A 119 4.36 3.87 8.92
C VAL A 119 3.18 4.74 8.51
N GLU A 120 2.47 5.27 9.50
CA GLU A 120 1.40 6.22 9.24
C GLU A 120 1.97 7.59 8.85
N CYS A 121 1.64 8.08 7.65
CA CYS A 121 2.26 9.27 7.08
C CYS A 121 1.48 10.57 7.35
N ARG A 122 0.23 10.51 7.82
CA ARG A 122 -0.70 11.66 7.89
C ARG A 122 -0.81 12.25 9.28
N LEU A 123 -0.81 11.41 10.33
CA LEU A 123 -0.97 11.82 11.72
C LEU A 123 0.34 12.35 12.32
N GLU A 124 0.22 13.11 13.41
CA GLU A 124 1.38 13.68 14.11
C GLU A 124 2.23 12.64 14.85
N HIS A 125 1.64 11.47 15.17
CA HIS A 125 2.36 10.38 15.79
C HIS A 125 3.53 9.92 14.89
N ILE A 126 4.69 9.77 15.49
CA ILE A 126 5.88 9.23 14.85
C ILE A 126 6.05 7.82 15.37
N ASP A 127 5.70 6.83 14.53
CA ASP A 127 5.86 5.43 14.89
C ASP A 127 7.29 5.13 15.33
N THR A 128 7.45 4.45 16.46
CA THR A 128 8.75 3.99 16.91
C THR A 128 9.20 2.76 16.10
N PRO A 129 10.51 2.45 16.06
CA PRO A 129 10.97 1.21 15.44
C PRO A 129 10.28 -0.05 15.99
N GLU A 130 9.98 -0.08 17.29
CA GLU A 130 9.31 -1.21 17.94
C GLU A 130 7.84 -1.35 17.49
N GLU A 131 7.10 -0.24 17.31
CA GLU A 131 5.74 -0.25 16.77
C GLU A 131 5.72 -0.78 15.35
N ILE A 132 6.68 -0.34 14.52
CA ILE A 132 6.82 -0.80 13.13
C ILE A 132 7.16 -2.30 13.09
N VAL A 133 8.16 -2.74 13.88
CA VAL A 133 8.51 -4.17 14.03
C VAL A 133 7.29 -4.99 14.45
N GLY A 134 6.51 -4.50 15.41
CA GLY A 134 5.31 -5.19 15.88
C GLY A 134 4.27 -5.40 14.77
N ARG A 135 4.05 -4.42 13.87
CA ARG A 135 3.16 -4.57 12.70
C ARG A 135 3.67 -5.63 11.73
N VAL A 136 4.98 -5.63 11.48
CA VAL A 136 5.59 -6.63 10.59
C VAL A 136 5.52 -8.02 11.21
N ASP A 137 5.76 -8.15 12.53
CA ASP A 137 5.63 -9.41 13.26
C ASP A 137 4.20 -10.00 13.17
N GLU A 138 3.18 -9.14 13.09
CA GLU A 138 1.81 -9.60 12.82
C GLU A 138 1.66 -10.06 11.34
N ALA A 139 2.21 -9.32 10.38
CA ALA A 139 2.11 -9.65 8.96
C ALA A 139 2.76 -11.01 8.62
N ILE A 140 3.93 -11.29 9.17
CA ILE A 140 4.67 -12.54 8.90
C ILE A 140 4.02 -13.81 9.45
N LYS A 141 2.97 -13.69 10.25
CA LYS A 141 2.13 -14.86 10.61
C LYS A 141 1.34 -15.39 9.41
N TYR A 142 1.21 -14.59 8.35
CA TYR A 142 0.37 -14.88 7.19
C TYR A 142 1.14 -14.94 5.88
N VAL A 143 2.34 -14.35 5.82
CA VAL A 143 3.18 -14.32 4.61
C VAL A 143 4.65 -14.52 4.94
N ASP A 144 5.40 -15.05 3.99
CA ASP A 144 6.85 -15.21 4.11
C ASP A 144 7.52 -13.84 4.21
N PRO A 145 8.38 -13.60 5.23
CA PRO A 145 9.11 -12.34 5.36
C PRO A 145 9.95 -11.97 4.13
N ALA A 146 10.42 -12.95 3.35
CA ALA A 146 11.15 -12.70 2.09
C ALA A 146 10.30 -11.98 1.03
N ARG A 147 8.97 -12.00 1.15
CA ARG A 147 8.03 -11.31 0.26
C ARG A 147 7.75 -9.87 0.69
N LEU A 148 8.17 -9.46 1.91
CA LEU A 148 7.82 -8.17 2.48
C LEU A 148 8.89 -7.11 2.19
N SER A 149 8.45 -5.93 1.84
CA SER A 149 9.20 -4.67 1.97
C SER A 149 8.41 -3.70 2.84
N LEU A 150 9.10 -2.78 3.50
CA LEU A 150 8.45 -1.73 4.29
C LEU A 150 8.27 -0.48 3.44
N ASN A 151 7.19 0.22 3.68
CA ASN A 151 6.92 1.54 3.14
C ASN A 151 5.97 2.31 4.06
N PRO A 152 5.95 3.65 3.99
CA PRO A 152 4.86 4.40 4.57
C PRO A 152 3.53 4.07 3.88
N ASP A 153 2.41 4.26 4.59
CA ASP A 153 1.07 4.03 4.03
C ASP A 153 0.84 4.81 2.72
N CYS A 154 1.38 6.01 2.64
CA CYS A 154 1.31 6.85 1.43
C CYS A 154 2.46 7.86 1.43
N GLY A 155 2.52 8.75 0.41
CA GLY A 155 3.51 9.82 0.37
C GLY A 155 3.27 10.92 1.43
N PHE A 156 4.33 11.63 1.82
CA PHE A 156 4.27 12.69 2.84
C PHE A 156 3.85 14.06 2.31
N ALA A 157 3.75 14.25 1.01
CA ALA A 157 3.44 15.52 0.39
C ALA A 157 2.24 15.44 -0.57
N PRO A 158 1.00 15.26 -0.07
CA PRO A 158 -0.19 15.08 -0.90
C PRO A 158 -0.65 16.37 -1.62
N GLY A 159 0.26 17.26 -1.95
CA GLY A 159 0.02 18.51 -2.65
C GLY A 159 -0.08 19.72 -1.72
N LYS A 160 -0.77 20.79 -2.18
CA LYS A 160 -0.84 22.08 -1.46
C LYS A 160 -1.50 22.02 -0.07
N ALA A 161 -2.17 20.93 0.25
CA ALA A 161 -2.80 20.69 1.55
C ALA A 161 -1.93 19.90 2.51
N SER A 162 -0.67 19.61 2.14
CA SER A 162 0.26 18.91 3.01
C SER A 162 0.73 19.83 4.12
N ASP A 163 0.26 19.52 5.34
CA ASP A 163 0.69 20.18 6.57
C ASP A 163 1.72 19.35 7.33
N ILE A 164 2.34 18.35 6.66
CA ILE A 164 3.30 17.44 7.28
C ILE A 164 4.69 18.10 7.21
N PRO A 165 5.30 18.45 8.36
CA PRO A 165 6.63 19.04 8.39
C PRO A 165 7.70 18.08 7.85
N LEU A 166 8.71 18.62 7.19
CA LEU A 166 9.79 17.82 6.61
C LEU A 166 10.59 17.03 7.65
N ASP A 167 10.83 17.63 8.81
CA ASP A 167 11.52 16.98 9.93
C ASP A 167 10.71 15.82 10.51
N GLU A 168 9.39 15.94 10.57
CA GLU A 168 8.51 14.82 10.95
C GLU A 168 8.58 13.67 9.94
N ALA A 169 8.45 13.98 8.64
CA ALA A 169 8.58 12.98 7.59
C ALA A 169 9.95 12.28 7.63
N TYR A 170 11.02 13.04 7.88
CA TYR A 170 12.35 12.50 8.08
C TYR A 170 12.44 11.53 9.27
N LEU A 171 11.85 11.90 10.41
CA LEU A 171 11.85 11.04 11.61
C LEU A 171 11.10 9.75 11.38
N LYS A 172 9.95 9.80 10.71
CA LYS A 172 9.15 8.63 10.34
C LYS A 172 9.95 7.67 9.45
N LEU A 173 10.57 8.17 8.39
CA LEU A 173 11.41 7.36 7.50
C LEU A 173 12.68 6.83 8.19
N ARG A 174 13.29 7.61 9.08
CA ARG A 174 14.43 7.15 9.87
C ARG A 174 14.07 5.96 10.76
N ASN A 175 12.92 6.04 11.45
CA ASN A 175 12.45 4.97 12.32
C ASN A 175 12.07 3.71 11.51
N GLU A 176 11.50 3.88 10.33
CA GLU A 176 11.25 2.77 9.39
C GLU A 176 12.55 2.09 8.95
N ALA A 177 13.57 2.87 8.59
CA ALA A 177 14.87 2.33 8.22
C ALA A 177 15.56 1.60 9.39
N GLU A 178 15.36 2.05 10.63
CA GLU A 178 15.87 1.37 11.83
C GLU A 178 15.12 0.06 12.07
N ALA A 179 13.79 0.07 12.01
CA ALA A 179 12.96 -1.13 12.10
C ALA A 179 13.34 -2.17 11.03
N SER A 180 13.61 -1.71 9.79
CA SER A 180 14.06 -2.59 8.71
C SER A 180 15.40 -3.29 9.02
N ARG A 181 16.33 -2.63 9.71
CA ARG A 181 17.58 -3.28 10.15
C ARG A 181 17.31 -4.37 11.18
N VAL A 182 16.49 -4.05 12.20
CA VAL A 182 16.11 -5.03 13.23
C VAL A 182 15.43 -6.25 12.63
N LEU A 183 14.52 -6.04 11.67
CA LEU A 183 13.80 -7.12 11.01
C LEU A 183 14.71 -7.99 10.13
N ARG A 184 15.68 -7.39 9.42
CA ARG A 184 16.68 -8.17 8.67
C ARG A 184 17.52 -9.04 9.59
N ASP A 185 17.97 -8.50 10.74
CA ASP A 185 18.75 -9.29 11.70
C ASP A 185 17.93 -10.44 12.32
N LYS A 186 16.61 -10.26 12.38
CA LYS A 186 15.70 -11.25 12.97
C LYS A 186 15.27 -12.35 12.00
N TYR A 187 15.13 -12.03 10.69
CA TYR A 187 14.46 -12.89 9.71
C TYR A 187 15.30 -13.20 8.45
N ALA A 188 16.51 -12.65 8.30
CA ALA A 188 17.38 -12.92 7.14
C ALA A 188 18.31 -14.13 7.36
#